data_d3afdf68ff4c0018540d84a11c1379d0
#
_entry.id   d3afdf68ff4c0018540d84a11c1379d0
#
_cell.length_a   1.000
_cell.length_b   1.000
_cell.length_c   1.000
_cell.angle_alpha   90.00
_cell.angle_beta   90.00
_cell.angle_gamma   90.00
#
_symmetry.space_group_name_H-M   'P 1'
#
loop_
_entity.id
_entity.type
_entity.pdbx_description
1 polymer ?
#
loop_
_entity_poly.entity_id
_entity_poly.type
_entity_poly.pdbx_seq_one_letter_code
_entity_poly.pdbx_strand_id
1 'polypeptide(L)'
;MEVINKKGLPINTFWLIVSGIVLLFLSVVTYYYVLRGVYGNFNFFGDLAGLPGFSEYFQEEGTQVAILYSGYTENLLADGSTWLNDNVTSWKKVLDQYKITYDVLADSDIERGRHYKYKLLLLPGSKSLSDREVANIKTYIDKGGSVLSTSGTASYSNNAKWRGWEFFSEVFGMKFVKEIPKDPPYRILTLRGGFPITAGIPAGYPMKIATWDLPIQMEVLEPRTNQVSFWFNYKVDQGLVLEGLKKSAGISYGTYGKGRFVWWGFELNALIGMQEDYILYDRFISNSLNWLLYRPISFVKDWPGDYQAAAIVTPVLGESPENIENVLPALTSRGIKPLIFLDPLLAETKPDLVKKIGSAGYLGALVDVGYLSSVNDTVNKLFEYETQFAKIKSAKDKLRAITKAEVIGLNTIYGFHDNRTVKAMVDNGFYYLYSDSLSNRSIPRTVLMKEGSIISVGRTMRDDYEIIRDNNLTNPEFQVYTYEEDIQRVIFESGLMVFKFHSDLQCLPENASVVGEVLDFAKEQKIWITDVKQLYEWWAKRNRLEMRVEVRSSNRLSVTISNPGEEDIKDFTISVDLQRKVQNIRVSSEIIGTKLPTYKYDPASKIIYLTVKDLEPKESRIYYIDYDLLPI
;
A
#
# COMPACT_ATOMS: atom_id res chain seq x y z
N MET A 1 -35.29 -45.60 -63.94
CA MET A 1 -35.01 -44.14 -63.96
C MET A 1 -36.10 -43.48 -63.20
N GLU A 2 -35.93 -43.37 -61.83
CA GLU A 2 -36.90 -42.69 -60.94
C GLU A 2 -36.54 -41.21 -60.89
N VAL A 3 -37.52 -40.41 -61.29
CA VAL A 3 -37.42 -38.92 -61.19
C VAL A 3 -37.73 -38.52 -59.77
N ILE A 4 -36.70 -38.13 -59.04
CA ILE A 4 -36.85 -37.53 -57.66
C ILE A 4 -37.46 -36.16 -57.84
N ASN A 5 -38.75 -36.08 -57.49
CA ASN A 5 -39.52 -34.82 -57.50
C ASN A 5 -39.11 -33.99 -56.26
N LYS A 6 -38.28 -32.98 -56.42
CA LYS A 6 -37.97 -31.99 -55.38
C LYS A 6 -39.21 -31.18 -55.10
N LYS A 7 -40.02 -31.56 -54.11
CA LYS A 7 -41.06 -30.70 -53.54
C LYS A 7 -40.37 -29.50 -52.84
N GLY A 8 -40.42 -28.35 -53.50
CA GLY A 8 -40.13 -27.08 -52.82
C GLY A 8 -41.09 -26.87 -51.63
N LEU A 9 -40.64 -26.20 -50.61
CA LEU A 9 -41.48 -25.82 -49.48
C LEU A 9 -42.77 -25.15 -49.98
N PRO A 10 -43.94 -25.58 -49.52
CA PRO A 10 -45.20 -24.95 -49.95
C PRO A 10 -45.20 -23.46 -49.63
N ILE A 11 -45.66 -22.64 -50.57
CA ILE A 11 -45.70 -21.17 -50.47
C ILE A 11 -46.22 -20.70 -49.11
N ASN A 12 -47.18 -21.38 -48.52
CA ASN A 12 -47.71 -21.07 -47.17
C ASN A 12 -46.68 -21.27 -46.05
N THR A 13 -45.80 -22.22 -46.12
CA THR A 13 -44.73 -22.44 -45.12
C THR A 13 -43.66 -21.36 -45.21
N PHE A 14 -43.32 -20.95 -46.46
CA PHE A 14 -42.41 -19.83 -46.63
C PHE A 14 -42.93 -18.53 -46.02
N TRP A 15 -44.19 -18.19 -46.29
CA TRP A 15 -44.80 -16.98 -45.71
C TRP A 15 -44.98 -17.06 -44.21
N LEU A 16 -45.19 -18.24 -43.63
CA LEU A 16 -45.22 -18.43 -42.18
C LEU A 16 -43.84 -18.18 -41.54
N ILE A 17 -42.79 -18.65 -42.16
CA ILE A 17 -41.42 -18.37 -41.68
C ILE A 17 -41.10 -16.89 -41.79
N VAL A 18 -41.40 -16.26 -42.92
CA VAL A 18 -41.16 -14.82 -43.12
C VAL A 18 -41.97 -13.98 -42.14
N SER A 19 -43.23 -14.30 -41.92
CA SER A 19 -44.07 -13.58 -40.93
C SER A 19 -43.57 -13.81 -39.49
N GLY A 20 -43.06 -14.99 -39.16
CA GLY A 20 -42.43 -15.27 -37.87
C GLY A 20 -41.16 -14.42 -37.63
N ILE A 21 -40.31 -14.29 -38.64
CA ILE A 21 -39.10 -13.44 -38.58
C ILE A 21 -39.49 -11.96 -38.46
N VAL A 22 -40.48 -11.49 -39.21
CA VAL A 22 -40.97 -10.11 -39.11
C VAL A 22 -41.58 -9.83 -37.76
N LEU A 23 -42.39 -10.73 -37.19
CA LEU A 23 -42.95 -10.59 -35.85
C LEU A 23 -41.85 -10.56 -34.75
N LEU A 24 -40.82 -11.42 -34.89
CA LEU A 24 -39.68 -11.43 -33.98
C LEU A 24 -38.92 -10.10 -34.06
N PHE A 25 -38.69 -9.60 -35.27
CA PHE A 25 -38.01 -8.32 -35.45
C PHE A 25 -38.85 -7.14 -34.88
N LEU A 26 -40.14 -7.12 -35.15
CA LEU A 26 -41.06 -6.11 -34.59
C LEU A 26 -41.13 -6.19 -33.06
N SER A 27 -41.10 -7.38 -32.49
CA SER A 27 -41.07 -7.58 -31.03
C SER A 27 -39.78 -7.03 -30.42
N VAL A 28 -38.63 -7.28 -31.05
CA VAL A 28 -37.33 -6.74 -30.62
C VAL A 28 -37.31 -5.22 -30.74
N VAL A 29 -37.82 -4.64 -31.84
CA VAL A 29 -37.90 -3.21 -32.03
C VAL A 29 -38.86 -2.55 -31.03
N THR A 30 -40.04 -3.14 -30.81
CA THR A 30 -41.00 -2.66 -29.82
C THR A 30 -40.43 -2.70 -28.41
N TYR A 31 -39.78 -3.83 -28.05
CA TYR A 31 -39.12 -3.97 -26.78
C TYR A 31 -38.01 -2.92 -26.58
N TYR A 32 -37.24 -2.65 -27.63
CA TYR A 32 -36.23 -1.58 -27.62
C TYR A 32 -36.84 -0.20 -27.37
N TYR A 33 -37.95 0.12 -28.07
CA TYR A 33 -38.62 1.42 -27.88
C TYR A 33 -39.31 1.55 -26.51
N VAL A 34 -39.87 0.47 -26.00
CA VAL A 34 -40.44 0.44 -24.63
C VAL A 34 -39.36 0.66 -23.59
N LEU A 35 -38.20 -0.04 -23.71
CA LEU A 35 -37.10 0.17 -22.80
C LEU A 35 -36.54 1.60 -22.87
N ARG A 36 -36.44 2.15 -24.08
CA ARG A 36 -36.03 3.54 -24.28
C ARG A 36 -37.01 4.54 -23.69
N GLY A 37 -38.34 4.27 -23.78
CA GLY A 37 -39.37 5.12 -23.23
C GLY A 37 -39.49 5.06 -21.70
N VAL A 38 -39.26 3.90 -21.10
CA VAL A 38 -39.37 3.67 -19.66
C VAL A 38 -38.10 4.08 -18.91
N TYR A 39 -36.92 3.85 -19.51
CA TYR A 39 -35.63 4.08 -18.88
C TYR A 39 -34.85 5.29 -19.43
N GLY A 40 -35.49 6.16 -20.19
CA GLY A 40 -34.85 7.32 -20.79
C GLY A 40 -33.87 6.91 -21.92
N ASN A 41 -32.68 7.45 -21.94
CA ASN A 41 -31.68 7.15 -22.98
C ASN A 41 -31.11 5.74 -22.90
N PHE A 42 -31.95 4.70 -23.00
CA PHE A 42 -31.53 3.31 -23.01
C PHE A 42 -30.57 3.02 -24.17
N ASN A 43 -29.34 2.70 -23.86
CA ASN A 43 -28.35 2.28 -24.84
C ASN A 43 -28.29 0.75 -24.85
N PHE A 44 -28.83 0.12 -25.92
CA PHE A 44 -29.02 -1.33 -26.03
C PHE A 44 -27.78 -2.16 -25.61
N PHE A 45 -26.59 -1.68 -25.95
CA PHE A 45 -25.34 -2.35 -25.56
C PHE A 45 -24.81 -1.96 -24.16
N GLY A 46 -25.07 -0.76 -23.70
CA GLY A 46 -24.63 -0.27 -22.37
C GLY A 46 -25.54 -0.71 -21.23
N ASP A 47 -26.85 -0.71 -21.45
CA ASP A 47 -27.83 -0.99 -20.40
C ASP A 47 -28.09 -2.50 -20.23
N LEU A 48 -27.93 -3.31 -21.29
CA LEU A 48 -27.92 -4.77 -21.21
C LEU A 48 -26.72 -5.32 -20.42
N ALA A 49 -25.57 -4.66 -20.51
CA ALA A 49 -24.39 -5.03 -19.71
C ALA A 49 -24.59 -4.84 -18.20
N GLY A 50 -25.59 -4.06 -17.79
CA GLY A 50 -25.95 -3.85 -16.37
C GLY A 50 -26.97 -4.84 -15.81
N LEU A 51 -27.56 -5.73 -16.64
CA LEU A 51 -28.48 -6.75 -16.17
C LEU A 51 -27.70 -7.98 -15.65
N PRO A 52 -28.02 -8.49 -14.44
CA PRO A 52 -27.39 -9.70 -13.92
C PRO A 52 -27.58 -10.86 -14.92
N GLY A 53 -26.49 -11.46 -15.39
CA GLY A 53 -26.50 -12.57 -16.34
C GLY A 53 -26.23 -12.21 -17.80
N PHE A 54 -26.39 -10.96 -18.23
CA PHE A 54 -26.08 -10.55 -19.61
C PHE A 54 -24.65 -10.03 -19.77
N SER A 55 -24.05 -9.43 -18.72
CA SER A 55 -22.66 -8.99 -18.73
C SER A 55 -21.65 -10.15 -18.88
N GLU A 56 -22.09 -11.40 -18.57
CA GLU A 56 -21.24 -12.59 -18.67
C GLU A 56 -21.09 -13.10 -20.13
N TYR A 57 -22.11 -12.90 -20.97
CA TYR A 57 -22.09 -13.32 -22.36
C TYR A 57 -21.37 -12.37 -23.31
N PHE A 58 -21.13 -11.13 -22.91
CA PHE A 58 -20.48 -10.09 -23.70
C PHE A 58 -19.19 -9.58 -23.07
N GLN A 59 -18.52 -10.38 -22.24
CA GLN A 59 -17.12 -10.15 -21.92
C GLN A 59 -16.26 -10.49 -23.14
N GLU A 60 -16.43 -9.71 -24.21
CA GLU A 60 -15.36 -9.60 -25.19
C GLU A 60 -14.11 -9.09 -24.45
N GLU A 61 -12.95 -9.66 -24.80
CA GLU A 61 -11.60 -9.19 -24.43
C GLU A 61 -11.35 -7.80 -25.04
N GLY A 62 -12.27 -6.87 -24.81
CA GLY A 62 -12.19 -5.49 -25.27
C GLY A 62 -11.36 -4.63 -24.33
N THR A 63 -10.81 -3.57 -24.84
CA THR A 63 -10.14 -2.52 -24.09
C THR A 63 -11.05 -1.98 -23.01
N GLN A 64 -10.66 -2.15 -21.73
CA GLN A 64 -11.50 -1.78 -20.58
C GLN A 64 -11.25 -0.37 -20.08
N VAL A 65 -10.13 0.24 -20.47
CA VAL A 65 -9.65 1.54 -19.97
C VAL A 65 -9.54 2.54 -21.09
N ALA A 66 -9.98 3.77 -20.85
CA ALA A 66 -9.72 4.91 -21.72
C ALA A 66 -8.95 5.99 -20.95
N ILE A 67 -8.07 6.71 -21.64
CA ILE A 67 -7.35 7.87 -21.13
C ILE A 67 -7.81 9.08 -21.95
N LEU A 68 -8.27 10.14 -21.30
CA LEU A 68 -8.56 11.39 -21.97
C LEU A 68 -7.27 12.18 -22.20
N TYR A 69 -6.98 12.53 -23.44
CA TYR A 69 -6.05 13.59 -23.80
C TYR A 69 -6.87 14.83 -24.15
N SER A 70 -6.98 15.76 -23.18
CA SER A 70 -7.81 16.94 -23.37
C SER A 70 -7.08 18.04 -24.11
N GLY A 71 -7.42 18.24 -25.38
CA GLY A 71 -6.94 19.37 -26.18
C GLY A 71 -7.41 20.72 -25.63
N TYR A 72 -8.58 20.76 -24.96
CA TYR A 72 -9.03 21.97 -24.27
C TYR A 72 -8.12 22.33 -23.10
N THR A 73 -7.59 21.34 -22.37
CA THR A 73 -6.59 21.58 -21.32
C THR A 73 -5.26 21.97 -21.91
N GLU A 74 -4.83 21.35 -23.01
CA GLU A 74 -3.60 21.71 -23.70
C GLU A 74 -3.60 23.18 -24.12
N ASN A 75 -4.73 23.69 -24.66
CA ASN A 75 -4.93 25.09 -25.03
C ASN A 75 -4.96 26.05 -23.82
N LEU A 76 -5.19 25.55 -22.60
CA LEU A 76 -5.13 26.35 -21.37
C LEU A 76 -3.70 26.56 -20.88
N LEU A 77 -2.77 25.68 -21.28
CA LEU A 77 -1.37 25.70 -20.85
C LEU A 77 -0.56 26.71 -21.66
N ALA A 78 0.60 27.08 -21.14
CA ALA A 78 1.54 27.93 -21.88
C ALA A 78 2.06 27.19 -23.13
N ASP A 79 2.32 27.96 -24.20
CA ASP A 79 2.85 27.41 -25.45
C ASP A 79 4.13 26.60 -25.19
N GLY A 80 4.20 25.39 -25.77
CA GLY A 80 5.31 24.47 -25.64
C GLY A 80 5.35 23.71 -24.30
N SER A 81 4.33 23.79 -23.48
CA SER A 81 4.22 23.01 -22.25
C SER A 81 4.07 21.51 -22.54
N THR A 82 4.91 20.69 -21.93
CA THR A 82 4.82 19.22 -22.01
C THR A 82 3.95 18.61 -20.90
N TRP A 83 3.46 19.45 -19.97
CA TRP A 83 2.83 19.01 -18.72
C TRP A 83 1.70 17.97 -18.93
N LEU A 84 0.75 18.23 -19.85
CA LEU A 84 -0.36 17.31 -20.12
C LEU A 84 0.14 16.00 -20.74
N ASN A 85 1.03 16.09 -21.73
CA ASN A 85 1.61 14.92 -22.40
C ASN A 85 2.40 14.04 -21.41
N ASP A 86 3.15 14.64 -20.48
CA ASP A 86 3.93 13.94 -19.47
C ASP A 86 3.01 13.19 -18.51
N ASN A 87 1.90 13.79 -18.10
CA ASN A 87 0.88 13.16 -17.25
C ASN A 87 0.21 11.97 -17.95
N VAL A 88 -0.24 12.16 -19.17
CA VAL A 88 -0.85 11.08 -19.98
C VAL A 88 0.17 9.96 -20.23
N THR A 89 1.42 10.30 -20.56
CA THR A 89 2.49 9.32 -20.80
C THR A 89 2.81 8.51 -19.54
N SER A 90 2.76 9.12 -18.36
CA SER A 90 2.96 8.42 -17.09
C SER A 90 1.90 7.35 -16.86
N TRP A 91 0.63 7.66 -17.14
CA TRP A 91 -0.44 6.67 -17.07
C TRP A 91 -0.32 5.57 -18.13
N LYS A 92 0.07 5.89 -19.36
CA LYS A 92 0.35 4.88 -20.41
C LYS A 92 1.40 3.89 -19.92
N LYS A 93 2.54 4.36 -19.38
CA LYS A 93 3.61 3.51 -18.85
C LYS A 93 3.13 2.58 -17.74
N VAL A 94 2.29 3.07 -16.83
CA VAL A 94 1.71 2.28 -15.74
C VAL A 94 0.78 1.19 -16.28
N LEU A 95 -0.11 1.53 -17.21
CA LEU A 95 -1.02 0.56 -17.81
C LEU A 95 -0.26 -0.50 -18.61
N ASP A 96 0.78 -0.12 -19.36
CA ASP A 96 1.67 -1.03 -20.08
C ASP A 96 2.38 -2.00 -19.13
N GLN A 97 2.88 -1.50 -17.99
CA GLN A 97 3.50 -2.31 -16.94
C GLN A 97 2.53 -3.37 -16.41
N TYR A 98 1.27 -3.01 -16.18
CA TYR A 98 0.23 -3.95 -15.73
C TYR A 98 -0.40 -4.77 -16.85
N LYS A 99 0.04 -4.58 -18.10
CA LYS A 99 -0.54 -5.23 -19.29
C LYS A 99 -2.05 -4.98 -19.41
N ILE A 100 -2.48 -3.79 -19.06
CA ILE A 100 -3.85 -3.33 -19.21
C ILE A 100 -3.97 -2.61 -20.55
N THR A 101 -4.81 -3.11 -21.44
CA THR A 101 -5.10 -2.46 -22.72
C THR A 101 -5.91 -1.19 -22.51
N TYR A 102 -5.59 -0.14 -23.27
CA TYR A 102 -6.26 1.16 -23.18
C TYR A 102 -6.36 1.82 -24.56
N ASP A 103 -7.34 2.71 -24.69
CA ASP A 103 -7.45 3.64 -25.81
C ASP A 103 -7.23 5.07 -25.30
N VAL A 104 -6.71 5.94 -26.16
CA VAL A 104 -6.61 7.37 -25.90
C VAL A 104 -7.76 8.08 -26.63
N LEU A 105 -8.56 8.82 -25.88
CA LEU A 105 -9.71 9.57 -26.38
C LEU A 105 -9.41 11.06 -26.42
N ALA A 106 -9.94 11.75 -27.41
CA ALA A 106 -9.96 13.20 -27.49
C ALA A 106 -11.25 13.76 -26.87
N ASP A 107 -11.30 15.06 -26.61
CA ASP A 107 -12.50 15.76 -26.10
C ASP A 107 -13.75 15.46 -26.92
N SER A 108 -13.63 15.47 -28.27
CA SER A 108 -14.74 15.16 -29.17
C SER A 108 -15.30 13.74 -29.02
N ASP A 109 -14.49 12.79 -28.53
CA ASP A 109 -14.93 11.42 -28.27
C ASP A 109 -15.80 11.37 -27.00
N ILE A 110 -15.40 12.13 -25.97
CA ILE A 110 -16.20 12.27 -24.75
C ILE A 110 -17.52 12.97 -25.06
N GLU A 111 -17.50 14.05 -25.84
CA GLU A 111 -18.70 14.78 -26.25
C GLU A 111 -19.68 13.91 -27.05
N ARG A 112 -19.17 12.96 -27.85
CA ARG A 112 -19.97 12.00 -28.62
C ARG A 112 -20.37 10.75 -27.83
N GLY A 113 -19.95 10.63 -26.57
CA GLY A 113 -20.28 9.49 -25.71
C GLY A 113 -19.50 8.21 -26.02
N ARG A 114 -18.40 8.26 -26.76
CA ARG A 114 -17.60 7.07 -27.10
C ARG A 114 -16.95 6.40 -25.88
N HIS A 115 -16.81 7.13 -24.76
CA HIS A 115 -16.27 6.61 -23.51
C HIS A 115 -17.22 5.62 -22.79
N TYR A 116 -18.52 5.59 -23.13
CA TYR A 116 -19.48 4.69 -22.46
C TYR A 116 -19.18 3.19 -22.61
N LYS A 117 -18.39 2.81 -23.60
CA LYS A 117 -18.00 1.41 -23.81
C LYS A 117 -16.89 0.92 -22.86
N TYR A 118 -16.17 1.84 -22.20
CA TYR A 118 -15.09 1.49 -21.26
C TYR A 118 -15.61 1.37 -19.84
N LYS A 119 -14.92 0.56 -19.02
CA LYS A 119 -15.23 0.44 -17.58
C LYS A 119 -14.60 1.54 -16.75
N LEU A 120 -13.43 2.02 -17.18
CA LEU A 120 -12.64 3.04 -16.50
C LEU A 120 -12.23 4.15 -17.47
N LEU A 121 -12.48 5.38 -17.07
CA LEU A 121 -11.99 6.59 -17.73
C LEU A 121 -10.96 7.28 -16.82
N LEU A 122 -9.73 7.43 -17.31
CA LEU A 122 -8.67 8.20 -16.65
C LEU A 122 -8.69 9.63 -17.17
N LEU A 123 -8.66 10.59 -16.26
CA LEU A 123 -8.68 12.03 -16.52
C LEU A 123 -7.40 12.72 -16.00
N PRO A 124 -6.21 12.37 -16.53
CA PRO A 124 -4.95 12.96 -16.08
C PRO A 124 -4.91 14.43 -16.48
N GLY A 125 -4.75 15.31 -15.49
CA GLY A 125 -4.61 16.74 -15.72
C GLY A 125 -5.75 17.41 -16.50
N SER A 126 -6.94 16.81 -16.59
CA SER A 126 -8.05 17.29 -17.43
C SER A 126 -8.76 18.50 -16.82
N LYS A 127 -8.05 19.64 -16.71
CA LYS A 127 -8.54 20.87 -16.05
C LYS A 127 -9.65 21.58 -16.82
N SER A 128 -9.56 21.60 -18.17
CA SER A 128 -10.48 22.29 -19.05
C SER A 128 -11.32 21.28 -19.82
N LEU A 129 -12.63 21.28 -19.60
CA LEU A 129 -13.60 20.41 -20.26
C LEU A 129 -14.81 21.22 -20.73
N SER A 130 -15.45 20.81 -21.84
CA SER A 130 -16.71 21.41 -22.27
C SER A 130 -17.86 21.02 -21.33
N ASP A 131 -18.96 21.80 -21.36
CA ASP A 131 -20.14 21.47 -20.54
C ASP A 131 -20.75 20.12 -20.96
N ARG A 132 -20.61 19.77 -22.23
CA ARG A 132 -21.10 18.50 -22.77
C ARG A 132 -20.24 17.33 -22.27
N GLU A 133 -18.92 17.48 -22.19
CA GLU A 133 -18.03 16.48 -21.58
C GLU A 133 -18.36 16.27 -20.11
N VAL A 134 -18.51 17.36 -19.35
CA VAL A 134 -18.87 17.29 -17.93
C VAL A 134 -20.19 16.55 -17.74
N ALA A 135 -21.23 16.88 -18.53
CA ALA A 135 -22.51 16.19 -18.46
C ALA A 135 -22.41 14.70 -18.81
N ASN A 136 -21.63 14.36 -19.84
CA ASN A 136 -21.43 12.99 -20.27
C ASN A 136 -20.63 12.18 -19.25
N ILE A 137 -19.59 12.75 -18.65
CA ILE A 137 -18.79 12.09 -17.59
C ILE A 137 -19.67 11.85 -16.35
N LYS A 138 -20.47 12.83 -15.92
CA LYS A 138 -21.42 12.63 -14.82
C LYS A 138 -22.37 11.47 -15.09
N THR A 139 -23.00 11.48 -16.27
CA THR A 139 -23.92 10.42 -16.70
C THR A 139 -23.24 9.06 -16.78
N TYR A 140 -21.99 9.01 -17.24
CA TYR A 140 -21.19 7.81 -17.31
C TYR A 140 -20.95 7.20 -15.91
N ILE A 141 -20.55 8.01 -14.93
CA ILE A 141 -20.33 7.54 -13.57
C ILE A 141 -21.67 7.13 -12.94
N ASP A 142 -22.72 7.93 -13.08
CA ASP A 142 -24.04 7.64 -12.53
C ASP A 142 -24.57 6.28 -13.01
N LYS A 143 -24.28 5.89 -14.26
CA LYS A 143 -24.68 4.60 -14.85
C LYS A 143 -23.77 3.42 -14.51
N GLY A 144 -22.70 3.60 -13.75
CA GLY A 144 -21.82 2.52 -13.30
C GLY A 144 -20.41 2.52 -13.88
N GLY A 145 -20.07 3.52 -14.71
CA GLY A 145 -18.70 3.75 -15.15
C GLY A 145 -17.80 4.20 -14.00
N SER A 146 -16.52 3.96 -14.11
CA SER A 146 -15.53 4.36 -13.11
C SER A 146 -14.62 5.47 -13.63
N VAL A 147 -14.23 6.39 -12.75
CA VAL A 147 -13.34 7.50 -13.09
C VAL A 147 -12.17 7.59 -12.12
N LEU A 148 -10.95 7.74 -12.65
CA LEU A 148 -9.82 8.25 -11.89
C LEU A 148 -9.51 9.67 -12.38
N SER A 149 -9.53 10.61 -11.47
CA SER A 149 -9.35 12.04 -11.73
C SER A 149 -8.14 12.54 -10.94
N THR A 150 -7.37 13.44 -11.55
CA THR A 150 -6.22 14.09 -10.90
C THR A 150 -6.39 15.61 -10.84
N SER A 151 -5.73 16.24 -9.87
CA SER A 151 -5.71 17.70 -9.72
C SER A 151 -7.11 18.35 -9.80
N GLY A 152 -7.22 19.48 -10.47
CA GLY A 152 -8.44 20.30 -10.62
C GLY A 152 -9.27 19.96 -11.85
N THR A 153 -9.62 18.71 -12.08
CA THR A 153 -10.44 18.27 -13.23
C THR A 153 -11.70 19.10 -13.38
N ALA A 154 -11.99 19.53 -14.62
CA ALA A 154 -13.18 20.30 -15.00
C ALA A 154 -13.34 21.68 -14.31
N SER A 155 -12.27 22.24 -13.72
CA SER A 155 -12.31 23.56 -13.08
C SER A 155 -12.37 24.72 -14.07
N TYR A 156 -12.08 24.47 -15.35
CA TYR A 156 -12.21 25.42 -16.45
C TYR A 156 -13.15 24.87 -17.53
N SER A 157 -13.83 25.80 -18.25
CA SER A 157 -14.56 25.45 -19.45
C SER A 157 -13.65 25.36 -20.66
N ASN A 158 -14.12 24.77 -21.77
CA ASN A 158 -13.39 24.69 -23.05
C ASN A 158 -12.93 26.03 -23.63
N ASN A 159 -13.50 27.15 -23.16
CA ASN A 159 -13.10 28.52 -23.52
C ASN A 159 -12.13 29.14 -22.51
N ALA A 160 -11.41 28.32 -21.74
CA ALA A 160 -10.47 28.74 -20.72
C ALA A 160 -11.07 29.65 -19.61
N LYS A 161 -12.39 29.67 -19.45
CA LYS A 161 -13.07 30.39 -18.38
C LYS A 161 -13.12 29.56 -17.11
N TRP A 162 -12.82 30.19 -15.99
CA TRP A 162 -12.93 29.55 -14.69
C TRP A 162 -14.38 29.13 -14.42
N ARG A 163 -14.60 27.81 -14.22
CA ARG A 163 -15.93 27.24 -13.89
C ARG A 163 -16.08 27.08 -12.36
N GLY A 164 -15.01 27.02 -11.62
CA GLY A 164 -15.05 26.74 -10.20
C GLY A 164 -14.98 25.23 -9.88
N TRP A 165 -15.51 24.86 -8.72
CA TRP A 165 -15.40 23.52 -8.15
C TRP A 165 -16.74 22.76 -8.12
N GLU A 166 -17.69 23.14 -8.97
CA GLU A 166 -19.04 22.51 -9.00
C GLU A 166 -18.97 21.01 -9.30
N PHE A 167 -18.11 20.62 -10.24
CA PHE A 167 -17.90 19.21 -10.55
C PHE A 167 -17.46 18.41 -9.32
N PHE A 168 -16.58 18.97 -8.48
CA PHE A 168 -16.12 18.33 -7.26
C PHE A 168 -17.21 18.22 -6.19
N SER A 169 -18.00 19.26 -5.99
CA SER A 169 -19.08 19.22 -5.00
C SER A 169 -20.17 18.24 -5.41
N GLU A 170 -20.51 18.19 -6.68
CA GLU A 170 -21.59 17.34 -7.19
C GLU A 170 -21.17 15.88 -7.35
N VAL A 171 -20.04 15.61 -8.01
CA VAL A 171 -19.60 14.25 -8.32
C VAL A 171 -18.85 13.62 -7.16
N PHE A 172 -17.89 14.33 -6.58
CA PHE A 172 -17.00 13.80 -5.55
C PHE A 172 -17.45 14.14 -4.12
N GLY A 173 -18.48 14.98 -3.92
CA GLY A 173 -18.94 15.36 -2.58
C GLY A 173 -17.86 16.09 -1.77
N MET A 174 -17.03 16.90 -2.46
CA MET A 174 -15.88 17.58 -1.87
C MET A 174 -15.91 19.08 -2.14
N LYS A 175 -15.31 19.84 -1.24
CA LYS A 175 -15.16 21.30 -1.34
C LYS A 175 -13.68 21.67 -1.40
N PHE A 176 -13.33 22.58 -2.29
CA PHE A 176 -11.98 23.13 -2.39
C PHE A 176 -11.59 23.89 -1.11
N VAL A 177 -10.39 23.66 -0.63
CA VAL A 177 -9.81 24.35 0.53
C VAL A 177 -8.70 25.28 0.07
N LYS A 178 -7.65 24.74 -0.57
CA LYS A 178 -6.50 25.52 -1.07
C LYS A 178 -5.63 24.69 -2.02
N GLU A 179 -4.77 25.36 -2.75
CA GLU A 179 -3.59 24.74 -3.35
C GLU A 179 -2.49 24.59 -2.30
N ILE A 180 -1.71 23.52 -2.40
CA ILE A 180 -0.58 23.31 -1.49
C ILE A 180 0.61 24.14 -1.97
N PRO A 181 1.12 25.08 -1.17
CA PRO A 181 2.23 25.96 -1.55
C PRO A 181 3.53 25.17 -1.78
N LYS A 182 4.48 25.77 -2.51
CA LYS A 182 5.77 25.13 -2.84
C LYS A 182 6.69 24.95 -1.64
N ASP A 183 6.53 25.75 -0.60
CA ASP A 183 7.23 25.63 0.67
C ASP A 183 6.33 24.95 1.72
N PRO A 184 6.88 24.11 2.55
CA PRO A 184 8.28 23.69 2.72
C PRO A 184 8.76 22.73 1.61
N PRO A 185 10.08 22.43 1.54
CA PRO A 185 10.69 21.66 0.44
C PRO A 185 10.09 20.27 0.23
N TYR A 186 9.31 19.80 1.17
CA TYR A 186 8.60 18.52 1.06
C TYR A 186 7.11 18.70 1.27
N ARG A 187 6.35 18.37 0.25
CA ARG A 187 4.91 18.20 0.38
C ARG A 187 4.66 16.76 0.75
N ILE A 188 4.30 16.54 1.99
CA ILE A 188 4.06 15.21 2.54
C ILE A 188 2.55 15.01 2.70
N LEU A 189 2.10 13.89 2.20
CA LEU A 189 0.74 13.42 2.32
C LEU A 189 0.78 12.08 3.03
N THR A 190 0.03 11.93 4.10
CA THR A 190 0.01 10.70 4.90
C THR A 190 -1.22 9.86 4.58
N LEU A 191 -1.03 8.57 4.28
CA LEU A 191 -2.12 7.64 3.97
C LEU A 191 -2.80 7.13 5.24
N ARG A 192 -4.11 6.98 5.16
CA ARG A 192 -4.92 6.26 6.16
C ARG A 192 -4.98 4.77 5.79
N GLY A 193 -4.99 3.91 6.80
CA GLY A 193 -5.23 2.49 6.63
C GLY A 193 -6.71 2.11 6.57
N GLY A 194 -6.97 0.82 6.28
CA GLY A 194 -8.30 0.24 6.38
C GLY A 194 -9.22 0.47 5.18
N PHE A 195 -8.70 0.95 4.04
CA PHE A 195 -9.47 1.14 2.81
C PHE A 195 -9.01 0.18 1.72
N PRO A 196 -9.89 -0.19 0.77
CA PRO A 196 -9.49 -1.06 -0.35
C PRO A 196 -8.27 -0.54 -1.11
N ILE A 197 -8.22 0.77 -1.42
CA ILE A 197 -7.13 1.35 -2.20
C ILE A 197 -5.82 1.48 -1.41
N THR A 198 -5.85 1.38 -0.08
CA THR A 198 -4.66 1.32 0.78
C THR A 198 -4.41 -0.08 1.36
N ALA A 199 -5.08 -1.10 0.85
CA ALA A 199 -4.88 -2.47 1.33
C ALA A 199 -3.41 -2.90 1.20
N GLY A 200 -2.86 -3.47 2.28
CA GLY A 200 -1.46 -3.88 2.35
C GLY A 200 -0.44 -2.73 2.37
N ILE A 201 -0.89 -1.48 2.60
CA ILE A 201 -0.01 -0.33 2.82
C ILE A 201 -0.15 0.07 4.29
N PRO A 202 0.96 0.25 5.01
CA PRO A 202 0.90 0.65 6.41
C PRO A 202 0.14 1.95 6.61
N ALA A 203 -0.75 1.99 7.59
CA ALA A 203 -1.39 3.26 7.97
C ALA A 203 -0.32 4.26 8.40
N GLY A 204 -0.52 5.53 8.03
CA GLY A 204 0.48 6.56 8.28
C GLY A 204 1.67 6.56 7.33
N TYR A 205 1.60 5.79 6.25
CA TYR A 205 2.65 5.81 5.24
C TYR A 205 2.72 7.20 4.57
N PRO A 206 3.90 7.87 4.57
CA PRO A 206 4.05 9.18 3.97
C PRO A 206 4.34 9.06 2.46
N MET A 207 3.62 9.84 1.68
CA MET A 207 3.91 10.03 0.25
C MET A 207 4.49 11.43 0.05
N LYS A 208 5.59 11.54 -0.67
CA LYS A 208 6.24 12.82 -1.01
C LYS A 208 5.82 13.24 -2.41
N ILE A 209 5.38 14.48 -2.54
CA ILE A 209 4.95 15.07 -3.80
C ILE A 209 5.98 16.12 -4.26
N ALA A 210 6.31 16.10 -5.53
CA ALA A 210 7.28 17.02 -6.12
C ALA A 210 6.87 18.49 -5.99
N THR A 211 7.86 19.37 -5.87
CA THR A 211 7.62 20.81 -5.71
C THR A 211 7.19 21.52 -7.00
N TRP A 212 7.37 20.89 -8.17
CA TRP A 212 6.93 21.44 -9.46
C TRP A 212 5.42 21.29 -9.71
N ASP A 213 4.76 20.33 -9.07
CA ASP A 213 3.31 20.16 -9.16
C ASP A 213 2.58 21.19 -8.29
N LEU A 214 1.31 21.43 -8.53
CA LEU A 214 0.41 22.27 -7.71
C LEU A 214 -0.71 21.41 -7.12
N PRO A 215 -0.41 20.64 -6.06
CA PRO A 215 -1.39 19.78 -5.45
C PRO A 215 -2.52 20.57 -4.79
N ILE A 216 -3.67 19.92 -4.71
CA ILE A 216 -4.92 20.50 -4.20
C ILE A 216 -5.32 19.80 -2.90
N GLN A 217 -5.78 20.60 -1.97
CA GLN A 217 -6.38 20.16 -0.73
C GLN A 217 -7.89 20.35 -0.77
N MET A 218 -8.63 19.31 -0.42
CA MET A 218 -10.09 19.29 -0.39
C MET A 218 -10.62 18.97 1.02
N GLU A 219 -11.85 19.40 1.27
CA GLU A 219 -12.67 18.99 2.39
C GLU A 219 -13.70 17.98 1.91
N VAL A 220 -13.78 16.82 2.55
CA VAL A 220 -14.80 15.80 2.27
C VAL A 220 -16.07 16.15 3.04
N LEU A 221 -17.18 16.35 2.29
CA LEU A 221 -18.46 16.74 2.86
C LEU A 221 -19.46 15.59 2.94
N GLU A 222 -19.47 14.69 1.96
CA GLU A 222 -20.50 13.66 1.83
C GLU A 222 -20.03 12.27 2.30
N PRO A 223 -20.92 11.49 2.98
CA PRO A 223 -20.58 10.16 3.51
C PRO A 223 -20.20 9.13 2.43
N ARG A 224 -20.63 9.33 1.16
CA ARG A 224 -20.29 8.44 0.04
C ARG A 224 -18.83 8.57 -0.39
N THR A 225 -18.13 9.57 0.12
CA THR A 225 -16.74 9.86 -0.19
C THR A 225 -15.85 9.59 1.02
N ASN A 226 -14.84 8.78 0.81
CA ASN A 226 -13.87 8.39 1.83
C ASN A 226 -12.57 9.17 1.64
N GLN A 227 -12.17 9.87 2.67
CA GLN A 227 -10.87 10.53 2.72
C GLN A 227 -9.76 9.50 3.03
N VAL A 228 -8.80 9.35 2.13
CA VAL A 228 -7.73 8.34 2.22
C VAL A 228 -6.43 8.91 2.75
N SER A 229 -6.28 10.22 2.70
CA SER A 229 -5.02 10.85 3.10
C SER A 229 -5.21 12.19 3.77
N PHE A 230 -4.13 12.63 4.44
CA PHE A 230 -4.01 13.95 5.05
C PHE A 230 -2.80 14.68 4.50
N TRP A 231 -2.92 15.99 4.22
CA TRP A 231 -1.81 16.87 3.84
C TRP A 231 -0.96 17.31 5.06
N PHE A 232 -0.53 16.36 5.87
CA PHE A 232 0.41 16.55 6.97
C PHE A 232 0.93 15.19 7.46
N ASN A 233 1.97 15.20 8.28
CA ASN A 233 2.47 13.98 8.91
C ASN A 233 1.77 13.78 10.27
N TYR A 234 0.73 12.97 10.30
CA TYR A 234 -0.08 12.77 11.51
C TYR A 234 0.68 12.09 12.67
N LYS A 235 1.83 11.46 12.41
CA LYS A 235 2.68 10.88 13.45
C LYS A 235 3.51 11.93 14.18
N VAL A 236 3.75 13.07 13.55
CA VAL A 236 4.54 14.18 14.09
C VAL A 236 3.63 15.28 14.61
N ASP A 237 2.56 15.57 13.90
CA ASP A 237 1.63 16.65 14.22
C ASP A 237 0.56 16.17 15.22
N GLN A 238 0.98 15.92 16.45
CA GLN A 238 0.06 15.52 17.53
C GLN A 238 -0.86 16.69 17.91
N GLY A 239 -2.13 16.40 18.14
CA GLY A 239 -3.09 17.38 18.62
C GLY A 239 -3.94 18.08 17.55
N LEU A 240 -3.96 17.57 16.32
CA LEU A 240 -4.85 18.07 15.27
C LEU A 240 -6.32 17.88 15.66
N VAL A 241 -7.08 18.96 15.55
CA VAL A 241 -8.53 18.96 15.77
C VAL A 241 -9.20 18.17 14.64
N LEU A 242 -10.19 17.34 14.97
CA LEU A 242 -10.93 16.50 14.03
C LEU A 242 -11.44 17.26 12.79
N GLU A 243 -11.80 18.54 12.96
CA GLU A 243 -12.23 19.43 11.89
C GLU A 243 -11.11 19.73 10.89
N GLY A 244 -9.89 19.94 11.35
CA GLY A 244 -8.71 20.12 10.49
C GLY A 244 -8.39 18.88 9.65
N LEU A 245 -8.60 17.69 10.22
CA LEU A 245 -8.41 16.42 9.52
C LEU A 245 -9.34 16.29 8.30
N LYS A 246 -10.62 16.63 8.45
CA LYS A 246 -11.62 16.57 7.36
C LYS A 246 -11.27 17.51 6.19
N LYS A 247 -10.64 18.64 6.49
CA LYS A 247 -10.27 19.68 5.51
C LYS A 247 -8.92 19.43 4.83
N SER A 248 -8.29 18.28 5.04
CA SER A 248 -6.92 18.02 4.58
C SER A 248 -6.79 16.88 3.57
N ALA A 249 -7.87 16.54 2.86
CA ALA A 249 -7.85 15.46 1.88
C ALA A 249 -6.96 15.79 0.68
N GLY A 250 -6.07 14.87 0.33
CA GLY A 250 -5.27 14.89 -0.89
C GLY A 250 -5.55 13.70 -1.80
N ILE A 251 -6.17 12.64 -1.25
CA ILE A 251 -6.68 11.48 -1.97
C ILE A 251 -8.03 11.12 -1.38
N SER A 252 -9.00 10.84 -2.26
CA SER A 252 -10.33 10.39 -1.89
C SER A 252 -10.84 9.35 -2.88
N TYR A 253 -11.72 8.48 -2.43
CA TYR A 253 -12.46 7.57 -3.28
C TYR A 253 -13.92 7.47 -2.83
N GLY A 254 -14.79 7.08 -3.73
CA GLY A 254 -16.21 6.97 -3.40
C GLY A 254 -17.06 6.52 -4.56
N THR A 255 -18.38 6.73 -4.41
CA THR A 255 -19.36 6.37 -5.41
C THR A 255 -20.18 7.59 -5.83
N TYR A 256 -20.62 7.60 -7.09
CA TYR A 256 -21.59 8.54 -7.62
C TYR A 256 -22.60 7.76 -8.47
N GLY A 257 -23.87 7.79 -8.11
CA GLY A 257 -24.85 6.88 -8.67
C GLY A 257 -24.43 5.42 -8.49
N LYS A 258 -24.33 4.67 -9.58
CA LYS A 258 -23.89 3.26 -9.59
C LYS A 258 -22.38 3.09 -9.80
N GLY A 259 -21.66 4.16 -10.16
CA GLY A 259 -20.25 4.13 -10.50
C GLY A 259 -19.33 4.48 -9.35
N ARG A 260 -18.04 4.37 -9.63
CA ARG A 260 -16.94 4.58 -8.68
C ARG A 260 -16.03 5.71 -9.14
N PHE A 261 -15.43 6.40 -8.19
CA PHE A 261 -14.37 7.35 -8.49
C PHE A 261 -13.20 7.24 -7.51
N VAL A 262 -12.02 7.53 -8.02
CA VAL A 262 -10.83 7.85 -7.22
C VAL A 262 -10.34 9.21 -7.67
N TRP A 263 -10.04 10.06 -6.72
CA TRP A 263 -9.44 11.36 -6.97
C TRP A 263 -8.11 11.51 -6.24
N TRP A 264 -7.10 12.00 -6.96
CA TRP A 264 -5.80 12.38 -6.42
C TRP A 264 -5.60 13.89 -6.59
N GLY A 265 -5.28 14.59 -5.52
CA GLY A 265 -5.04 16.03 -5.54
C GLY A 265 -3.71 16.43 -6.21
N PHE A 266 -3.02 15.52 -6.87
CA PHE A 266 -1.72 15.68 -7.53
C PHE A 266 -1.64 14.79 -8.77
N GLU A 267 -0.60 14.98 -9.58
CA GLU A 267 -0.37 14.15 -10.76
C GLU A 267 0.50 12.91 -10.44
N LEU A 268 0.30 11.83 -11.19
CA LEU A 268 1.00 10.56 -10.97
C LEU A 268 2.53 10.72 -10.99
N ASN A 269 3.05 11.48 -11.96
CA ASN A 269 4.48 11.72 -12.13
C ASN A 269 5.09 12.65 -11.08
N ALA A 270 4.27 13.24 -10.20
CA ALA A 270 4.73 14.04 -9.06
C ALA A 270 5.08 13.20 -7.82
N LEU A 271 4.76 11.91 -7.81
CA LEU A 271 5.15 11.01 -6.72
C LEU A 271 6.68 10.85 -6.67
N ILE A 272 7.26 11.13 -5.49
CA ILE A 272 8.70 10.96 -5.24
C ILE A 272 8.89 9.80 -4.26
N GLY A 273 9.70 8.82 -4.67
CA GLY A 273 10.04 7.68 -3.81
C GLY A 273 11.43 7.15 -4.07
N MET A 274 11.90 6.34 -3.14
CA MET A 274 13.10 5.52 -3.31
C MET A 274 12.70 4.17 -3.94
N GLN A 275 13.68 3.38 -4.40
CA GLN A 275 13.42 2.08 -5.02
C GLN A 275 12.52 1.17 -4.18
N GLU A 276 12.66 1.20 -2.88
CA GLU A 276 11.84 0.44 -1.95
C GLU A 276 10.41 1.00 -1.81
N ASP A 277 10.26 2.31 -1.84
CA ASP A 277 8.95 2.96 -1.81
C ASP A 277 8.13 2.65 -3.08
N TYR A 278 8.81 2.33 -4.18
CA TYR A 278 8.17 1.92 -5.42
C TYR A 278 7.20 0.75 -5.21
N ILE A 279 7.54 -0.23 -4.39
CA ILE A 279 6.67 -1.38 -4.07
C ILE A 279 5.34 -0.93 -3.46
N LEU A 280 5.36 0.06 -2.58
CA LEU A 280 4.16 0.59 -1.92
C LEU A 280 3.36 1.53 -2.85
N TYR A 281 4.03 2.32 -3.68
CA TYR A 281 3.37 3.13 -4.70
C TYR A 281 2.73 2.27 -5.78
N ASP A 282 3.43 1.22 -6.25
CA ASP A 282 2.90 0.24 -7.19
C ASP A 282 1.63 -0.43 -6.62
N ARG A 283 1.67 -0.84 -5.35
CA ARG A 283 0.51 -1.40 -4.66
C ARG A 283 -0.65 -0.41 -4.57
N PHE A 284 -0.39 0.85 -4.25
CA PHE A 284 -1.41 1.90 -4.19
C PHE A 284 -2.09 2.13 -5.55
N ILE A 285 -1.29 2.22 -6.62
CA ILE A 285 -1.78 2.41 -7.98
C ILE A 285 -2.58 1.18 -8.44
N SER A 286 -2.02 -0.02 -8.24
CA SER A 286 -2.68 -1.28 -8.56
C SER A 286 -4.00 -1.45 -7.82
N ASN A 287 -4.05 -1.17 -6.53
CA ASN A 287 -5.27 -1.22 -5.73
C ASN A 287 -6.33 -0.23 -6.25
N SER A 288 -5.92 0.99 -6.58
CA SER A 288 -6.82 2.02 -7.13
C SER A 288 -7.44 1.58 -8.45
N LEU A 289 -6.63 1.05 -9.37
CA LEU A 289 -7.10 0.52 -10.65
C LEU A 289 -7.99 -0.70 -10.46
N ASN A 290 -7.61 -1.65 -9.61
CA ASN A 290 -8.41 -2.85 -9.35
C ASN A 290 -9.75 -2.51 -8.70
N TRP A 291 -9.78 -1.55 -7.77
CA TRP A 291 -11.02 -1.09 -7.16
C TRP A 291 -11.96 -0.46 -8.20
N LEU A 292 -11.44 0.41 -9.08
CA LEU A 292 -12.20 1.04 -10.15
C LEU A 292 -12.69 0.05 -11.23
N LEU A 293 -11.89 -0.99 -11.51
CA LEU A 293 -12.24 -2.04 -12.47
C LEU A 293 -13.08 -3.18 -11.85
N TYR A 294 -13.49 -3.05 -10.58
CA TYR A 294 -14.23 -4.09 -9.85
C TYR A 294 -13.48 -5.43 -9.80
N ARG A 295 -12.15 -5.40 -9.81
CA ARG A 295 -11.28 -6.57 -9.72
C ARG A 295 -10.88 -6.83 -8.27
N PRO A 296 -10.56 -8.07 -7.89
CA PRO A 296 -10.05 -8.39 -6.58
C PRO A 296 -8.78 -7.60 -6.25
N ILE A 297 -8.65 -7.18 -4.99
CA ILE A 297 -7.45 -6.54 -4.47
C ILE A 297 -6.70 -7.57 -3.63
N SER A 298 -5.43 -7.80 -3.94
CA SER A 298 -4.66 -8.87 -3.32
C SER A 298 -3.23 -8.46 -3.01
N PHE A 299 -2.71 -9.01 -1.92
CA PHE A 299 -1.32 -8.82 -1.51
C PHE A 299 -0.86 -9.97 -0.59
N VAL A 300 0.44 -10.20 -0.52
CA VAL A 300 1.04 -11.07 0.50
C VAL A 300 1.15 -10.27 1.79
N LYS A 301 0.62 -10.81 2.90
CA LYS A 301 0.70 -10.17 4.23
C LYS A 301 2.16 -9.92 4.63
N ASP A 302 2.37 -8.88 5.42
CA ASP A 302 3.72 -8.49 5.83
C ASP A 302 4.33 -9.47 6.85
N TRP A 303 3.52 -10.13 7.66
CA TRP A 303 3.97 -11.02 8.72
C TRP A 303 3.56 -12.48 8.47
N PRO A 304 4.31 -13.47 9.00
CA PRO A 304 4.02 -14.88 8.77
C PRO A 304 2.67 -15.31 9.38
N GLY A 305 2.08 -16.36 8.81
CA GLY A 305 0.85 -16.97 9.32
C GLY A 305 -0.31 -15.98 9.45
N ASP A 306 -0.94 -15.99 10.62
CA ASP A 306 -2.08 -15.12 10.96
C ASP A 306 -1.70 -13.91 11.83
N TYR A 307 -0.39 -13.70 12.08
CA TYR A 307 0.08 -12.54 12.84
C TYR A 307 -0.35 -11.23 12.17
N GLN A 308 -0.73 -10.25 13.01
CA GLN A 308 -1.17 -8.93 12.53
C GLN A 308 -0.04 -7.90 12.55
N ALA A 309 0.94 -8.08 13.41
CA ALA A 309 2.11 -7.23 13.58
C ALA A 309 3.31 -8.09 13.99
N ALA A 310 4.50 -7.51 13.98
CA ALA A 310 5.70 -8.15 14.52
C ALA A 310 6.33 -7.30 15.63
N ALA A 311 7.24 -7.89 16.41
CA ALA A 311 7.99 -7.20 17.45
C ALA A 311 9.44 -7.68 17.52
N ILE A 312 10.34 -6.74 17.77
CA ILE A 312 11.73 -6.99 18.15
C ILE A 312 12.08 -6.19 19.40
N VAL A 313 13.01 -6.70 20.19
CA VAL A 313 13.45 -6.08 21.44
C VAL A 313 14.88 -5.57 21.28
N THR A 314 15.10 -4.27 21.50
CA THR A 314 16.36 -3.58 21.20
C THR A 314 16.83 -2.71 22.36
N PRO A 315 17.31 -3.30 23.47
CA PRO A 315 17.88 -2.52 24.56
C PRO A 315 19.15 -1.77 24.14
N VAL A 316 19.34 -0.59 24.71
CA VAL A 316 20.52 0.25 24.52
C VAL A 316 21.23 0.43 25.86
N LEU A 317 22.51 0.08 25.91
CA LEU A 317 23.30 0.26 27.13
C LEU A 317 23.89 1.67 27.17
N GLY A 318 23.54 2.41 28.22
CA GLY A 318 24.01 3.77 28.49
C GLY A 318 25.06 3.79 29.62
N GLU A 319 24.94 4.78 30.52
CA GLU A 319 25.90 5.04 31.61
C GLU A 319 25.94 3.92 32.65
N SER A 320 24.79 3.27 32.89
CA SER A 320 24.66 2.17 33.87
C SER A 320 24.32 0.84 33.18
N PRO A 321 25.26 0.28 32.38
CA PRO A 321 25.01 -0.87 31.55
C PRO A 321 24.68 -2.15 32.32
N GLU A 322 25.09 -2.26 33.60
CA GLU A 322 24.80 -3.40 34.47
C GLU A 322 23.32 -3.59 34.75
N ASN A 323 22.52 -2.52 34.73
CA ASN A 323 21.09 -2.60 34.99
C ASN A 323 20.34 -3.47 33.98
N ILE A 324 20.93 -3.75 32.80
CA ILE A 324 20.36 -4.71 31.85
C ILE A 324 20.11 -6.08 32.50
N GLU A 325 20.88 -6.44 33.53
CA GLU A 325 20.75 -7.70 34.25
C GLU A 325 19.39 -7.85 34.93
N ASN A 326 18.71 -6.74 35.27
CA ASN A 326 17.39 -6.76 35.88
C ASN A 326 16.28 -7.21 34.90
N VAL A 327 16.50 -7.05 33.59
CA VAL A 327 15.50 -7.39 32.57
C VAL A 327 15.86 -8.68 31.78
N LEU A 328 17.13 -9.10 31.74
CA LEU A 328 17.56 -10.30 31.03
C LEU A 328 16.77 -11.57 31.42
N PRO A 329 16.46 -11.83 32.70
CA PRO A 329 15.64 -12.98 33.10
C PRO A 329 14.24 -12.95 32.49
N ALA A 330 13.61 -11.77 32.40
CA ALA A 330 12.30 -11.60 31.81
C ALA A 330 12.30 -11.91 30.28
N LEU A 331 13.36 -11.54 29.57
CA LEU A 331 13.56 -11.87 28.16
C LEU A 331 13.84 -13.35 27.95
N THR A 332 14.78 -13.91 28.71
CA THR A 332 15.22 -15.30 28.59
C THR A 332 14.08 -16.28 28.90
N SER A 333 13.31 -16.04 29.97
CA SER A 333 12.18 -16.90 30.34
C SER A 333 11.07 -16.95 29.28
N ARG A 334 10.98 -15.92 28.43
CA ARG A 334 10.06 -15.84 27.30
C ARG A 334 10.66 -16.34 25.97
N GLY A 335 11.91 -16.81 25.99
CA GLY A 335 12.64 -17.26 24.80
C GLY A 335 12.98 -16.15 23.80
N ILE A 336 13.01 -14.89 24.27
CA ILE A 336 13.25 -13.72 23.41
C ILE A 336 14.76 -13.48 23.33
N LYS A 337 15.28 -13.34 22.10
CA LYS A 337 16.66 -12.96 21.81
C LYS A 337 16.71 -11.49 21.42
N PRO A 338 17.10 -10.58 22.33
CA PRO A 338 17.18 -9.15 22.00
C PRO A 338 18.37 -8.85 21.08
N LEU A 339 18.33 -7.70 20.39
CA LEU A 339 19.51 -7.06 19.81
C LEU A 339 19.96 -5.96 20.76
N ILE A 340 21.05 -6.19 21.50
CA ILE A 340 21.53 -5.28 22.54
C ILE A 340 22.58 -4.34 21.92
N PHE A 341 22.27 -3.04 21.90
CA PHE A 341 23.20 -2.01 21.44
C PHE A 341 24.09 -1.52 22.59
N LEU A 342 25.39 -1.47 22.34
CA LEU A 342 26.38 -1.06 23.33
C LEU A 342 27.57 -0.32 22.71
N ASP A 343 28.20 0.54 23.52
CA ASP A 343 29.49 1.11 23.15
C ASP A 343 30.56 -0.01 23.08
N PRO A 344 31.28 -0.15 21.97
CA PRO A 344 32.35 -1.15 21.85
C PRO A 344 33.44 -1.07 22.90
N LEU A 345 33.61 0.07 23.58
CA LEU A 345 34.55 0.22 24.71
C LEU A 345 34.18 -0.64 25.92
N LEU A 346 32.90 -1.02 26.05
CA LEU A 346 32.48 -1.94 27.13
C LEU A 346 33.15 -3.32 27.02
N ALA A 347 33.59 -3.73 25.84
CA ALA A 347 34.35 -4.95 25.66
C ALA A 347 35.70 -4.91 26.40
N GLU A 348 36.29 -3.73 26.55
CA GLU A 348 37.55 -3.51 27.26
C GLU A 348 37.34 -3.25 28.76
N THR A 349 36.29 -2.45 29.09
CA THR A 349 36.07 -2.00 30.48
C THR A 349 35.23 -2.95 31.31
N LYS A 350 34.28 -3.69 30.69
CA LYS A 350 33.35 -4.62 31.35
C LYS A 350 33.20 -5.93 30.58
N PRO A 351 34.29 -6.68 30.32
CA PRO A 351 34.30 -7.86 29.45
C PRO A 351 33.34 -8.97 29.91
N ASP A 352 33.14 -9.17 31.20
CA ASP A 352 32.25 -10.21 31.73
C ASP A 352 30.77 -9.87 31.49
N LEU A 353 30.39 -8.60 31.60
CA LEU A 353 29.05 -8.14 31.22
C LEU A 353 28.82 -8.39 29.72
N VAL A 354 29.77 -8.00 28.87
CA VAL A 354 29.68 -8.22 27.41
C VAL A 354 29.54 -9.71 27.05
N LYS A 355 30.26 -10.62 27.71
CA LYS A 355 30.08 -12.07 27.54
C LYS A 355 28.67 -12.51 27.95
N LYS A 356 28.16 -12.01 29.09
CA LYS A 356 26.85 -12.37 29.62
C LYS A 356 25.74 -11.96 28.65
N ILE A 357 25.72 -10.69 28.21
CA ILE A 357 24.72 -10.19 27.26
C ILE A 357 24.84 -10.86 25.89
N GLY A 358 26.07 -11.14 25.40
CA GLY A 358 26.31 -11.87 24.16
C GLY A 358 25.80 -13.30 24.19
N SER A 359 25.65 -13.92 25.36
CA SER A 359 25.02 -15.23 25.50
C SER A 359 23.49 -15.16 25.49
N ALA A 360 22.91 -13.99 25.78
CA ALA A 360 21.47 -13.78 25.84
C ALA A 360 20.85 -13.35 24.49
N GLY A 361 21.65 -12.76 23.59
CA GLY A 361 21.11 -12.24 22.34
C GLY A 361 22.17 -11.88 21.30
N TYR A 362 21.77 -11.10 20.31
CA TYR A 362 22.67 -10.50 19.33
C TYR A 362 23.25 -9.19 19.84
N LEU A 363 24.39 -8.78 19.31
CA LEU A 363 25.01 -7.51 19.65
C LEU A 363 24.87 -6.50 18.50
N GLY A 364 24.60 -5.25 18.89
CA GLY A 364 24.65 -4.09 18.04
C GLY A 364 25.70 -3.10 18.54
N ALA A 365 26.44 -2.49 17.63
CA ALA A 365 27.43 -1.50 17.96
C ALA A 365 26.85 -0.09 17.90
N LEU A 366 27.12 0.72 18.92
CA LEU A 366 26.95 2.17 18.89
C LEU A 366 28.22 2.76 18.24
N VAL A 367 28.07 3.43 17.10
CA VAL A 367 29.21 3.96 16.34
C VAL A 367 28.98 5.42 15.96
N ASP A 368 29.96 6.25 16.25
CA ASP A 368 30.01 7.61 15.75
C ASP A 368 30.48 7.63 14.30
N VAL A 369 29.55 7.94 13.37
CA VAL A 369 29.82 8.09 11.94
C VAL A 369 29.87 9.57 11.49
N GLY A 370 29.93 10.50 12.45
CA GLY A 370 29.76 11.93 12.27
C GLY A 370 28.29 12.35 12.42
N TYR A 371 28.03 13.65 12.35
CA TYR A 371 26.69 14.19 12.49
C TYR A 371 26.44 15.37 11.55
N LEU A 372 25.18 15.67 11.29
CA LEU A 372 24.75 16.83 10.54
C LEU A 372 24.19 17.87 11.53
N SER A 373 24.77 19.07 11.55
CA SER A 373 24.24 20.20 12.34
C SER A 373 23.99 21.37 11.41
N SER A 374 22.85 22.02 11.58
CA SER A 374 22.48 23.25 10.87
C SER A 374 22.68 24.52 11.72
N VAL A 375 23.32 24.40 12.87
CA VAL A 375 23.55 25.56 13.75
C VAL A 375 24.79 26.32 13.25
N ASN A 376 24.59 27.58 12.87
CA ASN A 376 25.65 28.55 12.48
C ASN A 376 26.44 28.24 11.22
N ASP A 377 25.79 27.89 10.11
CA ASP A 377 26.43 27.73 8.77
C ASP A 377 27.63 26.76 8.69
N THR A 378 27.97 26.09 9.78
CA THR A 378 28.96 25.03 9.81
C THR A 378 28.22 23.68 9.64
N VAL A 379 28.16 23.22 8.40
CA VAL A 379 27.63 21.87 8.09
C VAL A 379 28.65 20.85 8.57
N ASN A 380 28.45 20.27 9.74
CA ASN A 380 29.19 19.09 10.15
C ASN A 380 28.78 17.94 9.22
N LYS A 381 29.76 17.34 8.55
CA LYS A 381 29.53 16.27 7.60
C LYS A 381 29.70 14.92 8.27
N LEU A 382 28.95 13.94 7.79
CA LEU A 382 29.28 12.55 8.06
C LEU A 382 30.70 12.25 7.56
N PHE A 383 31.41 11.37 8.25
CA PHE A 383 32.78 10.99 7.87
C PHE A 383 32.80 10.35 6.47
N GLU A 384 33.96 10.40 5.82
CA GLU A 384 34.17 9.70 4.55
C GLU A 384 34.12 8.18 4.74
N TYR A 385 33.86 7.46 3.65
CA TYR A 385 33.63 6.02 3.67
C TYR A 385 34.73 5.24 4.41
N GLU A 386 36.00 5.53 4.16
CA GLU A 386 37.15 4.85 4.76
C GLU A 386 37.16 4.99 6.29
N THR A 387 36.81 6.18 6.78
CA THR A 387 36.71 6.45 8.22
C THR A 387 35.53 5.71 8.84
N GLN A 388 34.36 5.77 8.20
CA GLN A 388 33.19 5.02 8.67
C GLN A 388 33.43 3.53 8.65
N PHE A 389 34.02 2.99 7.56
CA PHE A 389 34.36 1.57 7.44
C PHE A 389 35.31 1.14 8.56
N ALA A 390 36.39 1.88 8.81
CA ALA A 390 37.35 1.56 9.86
C ALA A 390 36.74 1.57 11.26
N LYS A 391 35.92 2.58 11.57
CA LYS A 391 35.21 2.68 12.87
C LYS A 391 34.23 1.53 13.06
N ILE A 392 33.40 1.23 12.06
CA ILE A 392 32.42 0.12 12.10
C ILE A 392 33.13 -1.23 12.23
N LYS A 393 34.22 -1.43 11.49
CA LYS A 393 35.05 -2.62 11.58
C LYS A 393 35.67 -2.78 12.97
N SER A 394 36.30 -1.74 13.49
CA SER A 394 36.89 -1.73 14.83
C SER A 394 35.87 -2.06 15.91
N ALA A 395 34.67 -1.47 15.84
CA ALA A 395 33.59 -1.75 16.77
C ALA A 395 33.22 -3.24 16.76
N LYS A 396 33.06 -3.83 15.59
CA LYS A 396 32.74 -5.25 15.42
C LYS A 396 33.85 -6.15 15.97
N ASP A 397 35.11 -5.85 15.62
CA ASP A 397 36.27 -6.66 16.01
C ASP A 397 36.44 -6.63 17.54
N LYS A 398 36.30 -5.50 18.22
CA LYS A 398 36.34 -5.37 19.68
C LYS A 398 35.30 -6.26 20.38
N LEU A 399 34.05 -6.20 19.93
CA LEU A 399 32.96 -7.00 20.50
C LEU A 399 33.17 -8.50 20.24
N ARG A 400 33.61 -8.88 19.03
CA ARG A 400 33.88 -10.28 18.68
C ARG A 400 35.09 -10.89 19.39
N ALA A 401 36.05 -10.08 19.79
CA ALA A 401 37.22 -10.54 20.54
C ALA A 401 36.83 -11.09 21.93
N ILE A 402 35.77 -10.59 22.52
CA ILE A 402 35.32 -10.93 23.89
C ILE A 402 34.22 -11.99 23.88
N THR A 403 33.37 -12.01 22.87
CA THR A 403 32.19 -12.88 22.81
C THR A 403 32.08 -13.61 21.47
N LYS A 404 31.44 -14.80 21.49
CA LYS A 404 31.08 -15.54 20.28
C LYS A 404 29.75 -15.05 19.66
N ALA A 405 29.09 -14.05 20.26
CA ALA A 405 27.84 -13.53 19.75
C ALA A 405 28.01 -12.93 18.36
N GLU A 406 26.96 -13.03 17.55
CA GLU A 406 26.91 -12.35 16.25
C GLU A 406 26.72 -10.84 16.49
N VAL A 407 27.60 -10.03 15.92
CA VAL A 407 27.50 -8.57 15.90
C VAL A 407 26.93 -8.15 14.56
N ILE A 408 25.64 -7.79 14.53
CA ILE A 408 24.84 -7.69 13.31
C ILE A 408 24.11 -6.36 13.15
N GLY A 409 23.95 -5.61 14.25
CA GLY A 409 23.26 -4.35 14.27
C GLY A 409 24.17 -3.14 14.41
N LEU A 410 23.85 -2.08 13.72
CA LEU A 410 24.46 -0.76 13.89
C LEU A 410 23.41 0.24 14.36
N ASN A 411 23.75 1.04 15.37
CA ASN A 411 23.05 2.27 15.71
C ASN A 411 24.08 3.41 15.67
N THR A 412 23.78 4.44 14.92
CA THR A 412 24.65 5.63 14.85
C THR A 412 24.32 6.56 16.02
N ILE A 413 25.37 7.01 16.74
CA ILE A 413 25.21 7.75 18.01
C ILE A 413 24.29 8.97 17.88
N TYR A 414 24.29 9.65 16.72
CA TYR A 414 23.45 10.82 16.48
C TYR A 414 22.25 10.52 15.55
N GLY A 415 21.96 9.25 15.25
CA GLY A 415 20.84 8.85 14.39
C GLY A 415 21.03 9.15 12.90
N PHE A 416 22.12 9.80 12.49
CA PHE A 416 22.38 10.15 11.09
C PHE A 416 23.16 9.05 10.37
N HIS A 417 22.84 8.83 9.12
CA HIS A 417 23.53 7.91 8.22
C HIS A 417 23.31 8.31 6.76
N ASP A 418 24.16 7.83 5.87
CA ASP A 418 24.06 8.01 4.42
C ASP A 418 24.41 6.70 3.67
N ASN A 419 24.49 6.76 2.35
CA ASN A 419 24.85 5.60 1.52
C ASN A 419 26.26 5.07 1.83
N ARG A 420 27.20 5.90 2.30
CA ARG A 420 28.54 5.48 2.73
C ARG A 420 28.46 4.64 3.99
N THR A 421 27.60 5.03 4.94
CA THR A 421 27.33 4.25 6.16
C THR A 421 26.77 2.87 5.80
N VAL A 422 25.76 2.83 4.93
CA VAL A 422 25.15 1.57 4.50
C VAL A 422 26.17 0.67 3.79
N LYS A 423 26.98 1.24 2.90
CA LYS A 423 28.03 0.49 2.22
C LYS A 423 29.05 -0.07 3.22
N ALA A 424 29.52 0.74 4.16
CA ALA A 424 30.46 0.31 5.19
C ALA A 424 29.86 -0.80 6.09
N MET A 425 28.56 -0.77 6.36
CA MET A 425 27.84 -1.83 7.08
C MET A 425 27.85 -3.15 6.30
N VAL A 426 27.45 -3.11 5.02
CA VAL A 426 27.40 -4.30 4.15
C VAL A 426 28.80 -4.91 4.04
N ASP A 427 29.82 -4.10 3.76
CA ASP A 427 31.21 -4.55 3.61
C ASP A 427 31.79 -5.14 4.92
N ASN A 428 31.25 -4.76 6.08
CA ASN A 428 31.59 -5.32 7.38
C ASN A 428 30.63 -6.43 7.84
N GLY A 429 29.65 -6.85 7.03
CA GLY A 429 28.71 -7.91 7.33
C GLY A 429 27.73 -7.56 8.46
N PHE A 430 27.30 -6.30 8.52
CA PHE A 430 26.11 -5.88 9.26
C PHE A 430 24.90 -5.91 8.33
N TYR A 431 23.73 -6.21 8.85
CA TYR A 431 22.51 -6.21 8.06
C TYR A 431 21.30 -5.58 8.75
N TYR A 432 21.49 -5.01 9.94
CA TYR A 432 20.44 -4.31 10.67
C TYR A 432 20.92 -2.91 11.07
N LEU A 433 20.24 -1.89 10.58
CA LEU A 433 20.46 -0.49 10.93
C LEU A 433 19.30 0.03 11.76
N TYR A 434 19.58 0.48 12.98
CA TYR A 434 18.62 1.21 13.78
C TYR A 434 18.83 2.71 13.60
N SER A 435 17.75 3.44 13.34
CA SER A 435 17.74 4.91 13.29
C SER A 435 16.84 5.45 14.40
N ASP A 436 17.40 6.34 15.22
CA ASP A 436 16.65 6.99 16.30
C ASP A 436 15.65 8.04 15.79
N SER A 437 15.72 8.43 14.54
CA SER A 437 14.71 9.31 13.95
C SER A 437 13.32 8.66 14.06
N LEU A 438 12.30 9.47 14.35
CA LEU A 438 10.91 9.02 14.26
C LEU A 438 10.69 8.45 12.87
N SER A 439 10.43 7.16 12.80
CA SER A 439 10.12 6.54 11.54
C SER A 439 8.71 6.93 11.13
N ASN A 440 8.58 7.49 9.95
CA ASN A 440 7.29 7.64 9.29
C ASN A 440 6.78 6.31 8.73
N ARG A 441 7.53 5.23 8.95
CA ARG A 441 7.23 3.88 8.46
C ARG A 441 7.06 2.93 9.63
N SER A 442 5.99 2.18 9.59
CA SER A 442 5.71 1.15 10.60
C SER A 442 6.34 -0.20 10.26
N ILE A 443 6.96 -0.35 9.07
CA ILE A 443 7.56 -1.61 8.59
C ILE A 443 9.04 -1.41 8.28
N PRO A 444 9.85 -2.49 8.29
CA PRO A 444 11.26 -2.42 7.94
C PRO A 444 11.46 -1.86 6.53
N ARG A 445 12.56 -1.17 6.32
CA ARG A 445 13.01 -0.70 5.03
C ARG A 445 14.20 -1.53 4.57
N THR A 446 14.09 -2.14 3.37
CA THR A 446 15.23 -2.79 2.73
C THR A 446 16.07 -1.75 2.00
N VAL A 447 17.36 -1.69 2.27
CA VAL A 447 18.31 -0.89 1.51
C VAL A 447 19.20 -1.83 0.71
N LEU A 448 19.10 -1.74 -0.61
CA LEU A 448 19.84 -2.59 -1.54
C LEU A 448 21.15 -1.92 -1.95
N MET A 449 22.23 -2.67 -1.88
CA MET A 449 23.54 -2.32 -2.42
C MET A 449 23.97 -3.40 -3.40
N LYS A 450 24.98 -3.11 -4.22
CA LYS A 450 25.52 -4.10 -5.18
C LYS A 450 26.07 -5.35 -4.46
N GLU A 451 26.66 -5.15 -3.30
CA GLU A 451 27.35 -6.17 -2.51
C GLU A 451 26.42 -6.92 -1.54
N GLY A 452 25.21 -6.42 -1.30
CA GLY A 452 24.27 -7.02 -0.35
C GLY A 452 23.11 -6.09 0.03
N SER A 453 22.41 -6.45 1.08
CA SER A 453 21.28 -5.64 1.58
C SER A 453 21.28 -5.56 3.09
N ILE A 454 20.69 -4.50 3.62
CA ILE A 454 20.37 -4.33 5.02
C ILE A 454 18.89 -4.04 5.20
N ILE A 455 18.37 -4.28 6.40
CA ILE A 455 17.10 -3.68 6.82
C ILE A 455 17.40 -2.47 7.72
N SER A 456 16.72 -1.38 7.43
CA SER A 456 16.73 -0.18 8.26
C SER A 456 15.38 -0.09 8.98
N VAL A 457 15.46 0.14 10.29
CA VAL A 457 14.30 0.23 11.16
C VAL A 457 14.41 1.50 11.98
N GLY A 458 13.34 2.24 12.06
CA GLY A 458 13.26 3.43 12.89
C GLY A 458 12.49 3.20 14.18
N ARG A 459 12.33 4.25 14.95
CA ARG A 459 11.50 4.26 16.15
C ARG A 459 10.02 4.19 15.73
N THR A 460 9.32 3.14 16.11
CA THR A 460 7.92 2.91 15.79
C THR A 460 6.97 3.15 16.96
N MET A 461 7.49 3.29 18.16
CA MET A 461 6.75 3.58 19.40
C MET A 461 7.59 4.48 20.30
N ARG A 462 6.97 5.01 21.34
CA ARG A 462 7.65 5.79 22.38
C ARG A 462 8.69 4.91 23.08
N ASP A 463 9.85 5.46 23.40
CA ASP A 463 10.84 4.78 24.24
C ASP A 463 10.73 5.27 25.71
N ASP A 464 11.51 4.65 26.58
CA ASP A 464 11.53 4.96 28.01
C ASP A 464 12.02 6.39 28.30
N TYR A 465 12.89 6.96 27.46
CA TYR A 465 13.28 8.37 27.61
C TYR A 465 12.08 9.29 27.43
N GLU A 466 11.28 9.06 26.40
CA GLU A 466 10.06 9.85 26.17
C GLU A 466 9.02 9.61 27.26
N ILE A 467 8.82 8.36 27.69
CA ILE A 467 7.80 8.00 28.68
C ILE A 467 8.21 8.46 30.08
N ILE A 468 9.39 8.06 30.54
CA ILE A 468 9.81 8.24 31.95
C ILE A 468 10.43 9.62 32.15
N ARG A 469 11.39 10.00 31.29
CA ARG A 469 12.16 11.23 31.46
C ARG A 469 11.39 12.45 30.99
N ASP A 470 10.88 12.43 29.76
CA ASP A 470 10.32 13.61 29.12
C ASP A 470 8.86 13.87 29.57
N ASN A 471 8.06 12.78 29.74
CA ASN A 471 6.67 12.87 30.23
C ASN A 471 6.52 12.60 31.73
N ASN A 472 7.61 12.32 32.43
CA ASN A 472 7.65 12.10 33.90
C ASN A 472 6.68 10.98 34.37
N LEU A 473 6.48 9.92 33.57
CA LEU A 473 5.65 8.78 33.93
C LEU A 473 6.50 7.75 34.69
N THR A 474 6.71 8.01 36.01
CA THR A 474 7.55 7.16 36.85
C THR A 474 6.83 5.95 37.44
N ASN A 475 5.48 5.93 37.46
CA ASN A 475 4.72 4.77 37.90
C ASN A 475 4.72 3.67 36.81
N PRO A 476 5.17 2.44 37.13
CA PRO A 476 5.19 1.31 36.19
C PRO A 476 3.85 1.01 35.50
N GLU A 477 2.72 1.11 36.23
CA GLU A 477 1.39 0.87 35.65
C GLU A 477 1.07 1.85 34.50
N PHE A 478 1.43 3.12 34.63
CA PHE A 478 1.23 4.12 33.59
C PHE A 478 2.21 3.92 32.43
N GLN A 479 3.41 3.42 32.68
CA GLN A 479 4.35 3.03 31.62
C GLN A 479 3.77 1.88 30.79
N VAL A 480 3.28 0.81 31.45
CA VAL A 480 2.63 -0.33 30.77
C VAL A 480 1.47 0.16 29.92
N TYR A 481 0.53 0.92 30.48
CA TYR A 481 -0.61 1.46 29.75
C TYR A 481 -0.18 2.26 28.51
N THR A 482 0.85 3.08 28.63
CA THR A 482 1.40 3.89 27.54
C THR A 482 1.98 3.03 26.42
N TYR A 483 2.69 1.95 26.76
CA TYR A 483 3.20 0.99 25.78
C TYR A 483 2.06 0.18 25.14
N GLU A 484 1.02 -0.17 25.86
CA GLU A 484 -0.17 -0.85 25.34
C GLU A 484 -0.90 -0.01 24.27
N GLU A 485 -1.04 1.30 24.50
CA GLU A 485 -1.58 2.22 23.49
C GLU A 485 -0.73 2.20 22.20
N ASP A 486 0.60 2.25 22.34
CA ASP A 486 1.51 2.20 21.19
C ASP A 486 1.43 0.84 20.47
N ILE A 487 1.29 -0.25 21.21
CA ILE A 487 1.09 -1.60 20.65
C ILE A 487 -0.20 -1.67 19.85
N GLN A 488 -1.32 -1.14 20.36
CA GLN A 488 -2.59 -1.10 19.63
C GLN A 488 -2.46 -0.30 18.33
N ARG A 489 -1.72 0.81 18.35
CA ARG A 489 -1.41 1.58 17.14
C ARG A 489 -0.57 0.77 16.15
N VAL A 490 0.46 0.06 16.61
CA VAL A 490 1.30 -0.79 15.76
C VAL A 490 0.48 -1.91 15.12
N ILE A 491 -0.46 -2.53 15.85
CA ILE A 491 -1.39 -3.53 15.30
C ILE A 491 -2.28 -2.90 14.23
N PHE A 492 -2.87 -1.74 14.49
CA PHE A 492 -3.69 -1.03 13.52
C PHE A 492 -2.92 -0.71 12.24
N GLU A 493 -1.64 -0.36 12.35
CA GLU A 493 -0.75 -0.09 11.23
C GLU A 493 -0.24 -1.37 10.54
N SER A 494 -0.53 -2.56 11.05
CA SER A 494 0.11 -3.84 10.67
C SER A 494 1.63 -3.73 10.70
N GLY A 495 2.17 -3.06 11.71
CA GLY A 495 3.53 -2.58 11.77
C GLY A 495 4.51 -3.51 12.48
N LEU A 496 5.73 -3.01 12.66
CA LEU A 496 6.79 -3.60 13.48
C LEU A 496 6.89 -2.82 14.79
N MET A 497 6.63 -3.45 15.91
CA MET A 497 6.95 -2.96 17.23
C MET A 497 8.47 -3.02 17.44
N VAL A 498 9.12 -1.89 17.54
CA VAL A 498 10.53 -1.78 17.93
C VAL A 498 10.57 -1.38 19.40
N PHE A 499 10.65 -2.37 20.27
CA PHE A 499 10.68 -2.15 21.70
C PHE A 499 12.10 -1.77 22.13
N LYS A 500 12.39 -0.47 22.06
CA LYS A 500 13.64 0.14 22.47
C LYS A 500 13.50 0.67 23.90
N PHE A 501 14.48 0.39 24.72
CA PHE A 501 14.61 0.94 26.06
C PHE A 501 16.09 0.99 26.49
N HIS A 502 16.38 1.76 27.54
CA HIS A 502 17.74 2.03 27.98
C HIS A 502 18.04 1.42 29.33
N SER A 503 19.32 1.04 29.52
CA SER A 503 19.79 0.52 30.81
C SER A 503 19.64 1.52 31.96
N ASP A 504 19.64 2.81 31.64
CA ASP A 504 19.64 3.89 32.63
C ASP A 504 18.25 4.23 33.18
N LEU A 505 17.16 3.79 32.55
CA LEU A 505 15.80 4.07 32.95
C LEU A 505 14.94 2.81 33.08
N GLN A 506 14.59 2.17 31.98
CA GLN A 506 13.68 1.01 31.99
C GLN A 506 14.26 -0.20 32.70
N CYS A 507 15.59 -0.33 32.69
CA CYS A 507 16.26 -1.44 33.38
C CYS A 507 16.54 -1.19 34.87
N LEU A 508 16.17 -0.03 35.41
CA LEU A 508 16.22 0.19 36.85
C LEU A 508 15.30 -0.80 37.59
N PRO A 509 15.65 -1.24 38.82
CA PRO A 509 14.85 -2.22 39.56
C PRO A 509 13.35 -1.87 39.67
N GLU A 510 13.04 -0.59 39.84
CA GLU A 510 11.68 -0.08 39.98
C GLU A 510 10.87 -0.12 38.68
N ASN A 511 11.52 -0.15 37.51
CA ASN A 511 10.87 -0.12 36.20
C ASN A 511 11.01 -1.47 35.44
N ALA A 512 11.88 -2.38 35.87
CA ALA A 512 12.24 -3.57 35.12
C ALA A 512 11.08 -4.53 34.87
N SER A 513 10.05 -4.57 35.75
CA SER A 513 8.86 -5.43 35.58
C SER A 513 8.07 -5.08 34.32
N VAL A 514 8.03 -3.80 33.94
CA VAL A 514 7.31 -3.28 32.78
C VAL A 514 7.68 -4.02 31.49
N VAL A 515 8.97 -4.37 31.32
CA VAL A 515 9.44 -5.08 30.12
C VAL A 515 8.72 -6.42 29.96
N GLY A 516 8.56 -7.17 31.04
CA GLY A 516 7.85 -8.44 31.01
C GLY A 516 6.36 -8.27 30.69
N GLU A 517 5.70 -7.32 31.33
CA GLU A 517 4.26 -7.06 31.16
C GLU A 517 3.92 -6.62 29.73
N VAL A 518 4.71 -5.71 29.16
CA VAL A 518 4.57 -5.24 27.76
C VAL A 518 4.72 -6.39 26.77
N LEU A 519 5.68 -7.30 26.99
CA LEU A 519 5.90 -8.46 26.11
C LEU A 519 4.80 -9.51 26.24
N ASP A 520 4.25 -9.71 27.43
CA ASP A 520 3.11 -10.59 27.65
C ASP A 520 1.87 -10.05 26.94
N PHE A 521 1.58 -8.75 27.09
CA PHE A 521 0.51 -8.11 26.34
C PHE A 521 0.69 -8.23 24.81
N ALA A 522 1.88 -7.96 24.29
CA ALA A 522 2.17 -8.11 22.86
C ALA A 522 1.90 -9.55 22.37
N LYS A 523 2.25 -10.56 23.18
CA LYS A 523 1.97 -11.96 22.89
C LYS A 523 0.47 -12.29 22.90
N GLU A 524 -0.29 -11.76 23.87
CA GLU A 524 -1.75 -11.91 23.94
C GLU A 524 -2.44 -11.30 22.72
N GLN A 525 -1.92 -10.18 22.22
CA GLN A 525 -2.40 -9.52 21.01
C GLN A 525 -1.98 -10.23 19.70
N LYS A 526 -1.37 -11.43 19.76
CA LYS A 526 -0.88 -12.19 18.61
C LYS A 526 0.11 -11.41 17.72
N ILE A 527 1.02 -10.70 18.34
CA ILE A 527 2.18 -10.11 17.67
C ILE A 527 3.26 -11.18 17.50
N TRP A 528 3.89 -11.23 16.33
CA TRP A 528 5.04 -12.09 16.09
C TRP A 528 6.28 -11.51 16.78
N ILE A 529 6.53 -11.92 18.04
CA ILE A 529 7.75 -11.55 18.74
C ILE A 529 8.89 -12.41 18.20
N THR A 530 9.85 -11.76 17.56
CA THR A 530 10.93 -12.43 16.84
C THR A 530 12.28 -11.78 17.12
N ASP A 531 13.36 -12.40 16.66
CA ASP A 531 14.69 -11.80 16.66
C ASP A 531 15.00 -11.09 15.33
N VAL A 532 16.01 -10.23 15.35
CA VAL A 532 16.38 -9.41 14.17
C VAL A 532 16.90 -10.23 12.99
N LYS A 533 17.45 -11.43 13.21
CA LYS A 533 17.92 -12.30 12.15
C LYS A 533 16.74 -12.96 11.44
N GLN A 534 15.81 -13.52 12.19
CA GLN A 534 14.57 -14.07 11.66
C GLN A 534 13.74 -12.99 10.94
N LEU A 535 13.68 -11.78 11.51
CA LEU A 535 13.03 -10.65 10.86
C LEU A 535 13.65 -10.34 9.50
N TYR A 536 14.98 -10.23 9.42
CA TYR A 536 15.70 -9.96 8.18
C TYR A 536 15.46 -11.07 7.14
N GLU A 537 15.60 -12.32 7.53
CA GLU A 537 15.40 -13.47 6.65
C GLU A 537 13.96 -13.54 6.13
N TRP A 538 12.98 -13.38 7.02
CA TRP A 538 11.57 -13.34 6.64
C TRP A 538 11.29 -12.21 5.65
N TRP A 539 11.73 -10.99 5.97
CA TRP A 539 11.47 -9.82 5.15
C TRP A 539 12.09 -9.94 3.76
N ALA A 540 13.31 -10.45 3.67
CA ALA A 540 13.99 -10.69 2.41
C ALA A 540 13.28 -11.76 1.56
N LYS A 541 12.86 -12.89 2.16
CA LYS A 541 12.14 -13.97 1.49
C LYS A 541 10.75 -13.52 1.02
N ARG A 542 10.00 -12.91 1.90
CA ARG A 542 8.64 -12.43 1.61
C ARG A 542 8.63 -11.43 0.45
N ASN A 543 9.59 -10.50 0.41
CA ASN A 543 9.67 -9.47 -0.64
C ASN A 543 10.08 -10.03 -2.02
N ARG A 544 10.57 -11.27 -2.09
CA ARG A 544 10.86 -11.96 -3.35
C ARG A 544 9.65 -12.67 -3.95
N LEU A 545 8.59 -12.90 -3.16
CA LEU A 545 7.39 -13.57 -3.66
C LEU A 545 6.75 -12.75 -4.78
N GLU A 546 6.53 -13.40 -5.91
CA GLU A 546 5.76 -12.87 -7.01
C GLU A 546 4.33 -13.43 -6.96
N MET A 547 3.35 -12.56 -7.08
CA MET A 547 1.95 -12.95 -7.00
C MET A 547 1.14 -12.29 -8.11
N ARG A 548 0.24 -13.07 -8.70
CA ARG A 548 -0.72 -12.60 -9.70
C ARG A 548 -2.10 -13.18 -9.43
N VAL A 549 -3.11 -12.33 -9.41
CA VAL A 549 -4.52 -12.74 -9.28
C VAL A 549 -5.27 -12.34 -10.53
N GLU A 550 -5.96 -13.29 -11.14
CA GLU A 550 -6.73 -13.09 -12.37
C GLU A 550 -8.16 -13.57 -12.20
N VAL A 551 -9.09 -12.80 -12.73
CA VAL A 551 -10.50 -13.20 -12.85
C VAL A 551 -10.61 -14.12 -14.06
N ARG A 552 -11.01 -15.38 -13.83
CA ARG A 552 -11.22 -16.39 -14.89
C ARG A 552 -12.68 -16.44 -15.33
N SER A 553 -13.59 -16.21 -14.41
CA SER A 553 -15.02 -16.06 -14.68
C SER A 553 -15.66 -15.24 -13.55
N SER A 554 -16.96 -15.00 -13.61
CA SER A 554 -17.71 -14.28 -12.56
C SER A 554 -17.60 -14.92 -11.17
N ASN A 555 -17.34 -16.22 -11.11
CA ASN A 555 -17.31 -17.04 -9.89
C ASN A 555 -16.00 -17.81 -9.69
N ARG A 556 -14.95 -17.50 -10.48
CA ARG A 556 -13.64 -18.16 -10.39
C ARG A 556 -12.49 -17.18 -10.53
N LEU A 557 -11.54 -17.27 -9.60
CA LEU A 557 -10.24 -16.58 -9.64
C LEU A 557 -9.12 -17.59 -9.75
N SER A 558 -8.02 -17.20 -10.38
CA SER A 558 -6.74 -17.89 -10.24
C SER A 558 -5.76 -17.01 -9.45
N VAL A 559 -5.07 -17.62 -8.50
CA VAL A 559 -3.98 -17.02 -7.72
C VAL A 559 -2.71 -17.78 -8.07
N THR A 560 -1.83 -17.13 -8.82
CA THR A 560 -0.49 -17.65 -9.11
C THR A 560 0.47 -17.06 -8.11
N ILE A 561 1.27 -17.90 -7.46
CA ILE A 561 2.32 -17.52 -6.54
C ILE A 561 3.62 -18.19 -6.94
N SER A 562 4.73 -17.44 -6.97
CA SER A 562 6.04 -17.94 -7.39
C SER A 562 7.12 -17.52 -6.40
N ASN A 563 8.04 -18.42 -6.14
CA ASN A 563 9.26 -18.18 -5.39
C ASN A 563 10.46 -18.19 -6.34
N PRO A 564 10.91 -17.04 -6.85
CA PRO A 564 12.08 -16.98 -7.72
C PRO A 564 13.43 -17.18 -6.99
N GLY A 565 13.40 -17.25 -5.65
CA GLY A 565 14.59 -17.39 -4.79
C GLY A 565 15.19 -18.79 -4.77
N GLU A 566 16.32 -18.91 -4.06
CA GLU A 566 17.07 -20.16 -3.87
C GLU A 566 16.71 -20.88 -2.55
N GLU A 567 15.87 -20.29 -1.72
CA GLU A 567 15.45 -20.81 -0.43
C GLU A 567 13.94 -20.99 -0.37
N ASP A 568 13.46 -21.94 0.42
CA ASP A 568 12.05 -22.14 0.68
C ASP A 568 11.44 -20.97 1.48
N ILE A 569 10.16 -20.70 1.22
CA ILE A 569 9.38 -19.71 1.95
C ILE A 569 8.22 -20.43 2.64
N LYS A 570 8.10 -20.22 3.96
CA LYS A 570 7.13 -20.93 4.80
C LYS A 570 6.10 -20.00 5.42
N ASP A 571 4.92 -20.55 5.67
CA ASP A 571 3.85 -19.93 6.49
C ASP A 571 3.48 -18.49 6.10
N PHE A 572 3.40 -18.19 4.81
CA PHE A 572 2.94 -16.90 4.34
C PHE A 572 1.46 -16.91 3.98
N THR A 573 0.82 -15.75 4.14
CA THR A 573 -0.62 -15.60 3.90
C THR A 573 -0.87 -14.59 2.79
N ILE A 574 -1.70 -14.98 1.83
CA ILE A 574 -2.21 -14.14 0.75
C ILE A 574 -3.59 -13.62 1.16
N SER A 575 -3.78 -12.32 1.10
CA SER A 575 -5.08 -11.66 1.28
C SER A 575 -5.68 -11.38 -0.09
N VAL A 576 -6.94 -11.77 -0.30
CA VAL A 576 -7.70 -11.52 -1.54
C VAL A 576 -9.05 -10.90 -1.17
N ASP A 577 -9.19 -9.60 -1.34
CA ASP A 577 -10.47 -8.88 -1.19
C ASP A 577 -11.28 -9.03 -2.48
N LEU A 578 -12.40 -9.73 -2.38
CA LEU A 578 -13.32 -9.98 -3.49
C LEU A 578 -14.23 -8.77 -3.79
N GLN A 579 -14.23 -7.76 -2.94
CA GLN A 579 -15.09 -6.56 -3.00
C GLN A 579 -16.60 -6.86 -2.96
N ARG A 580 -17.00 -8.13 -2.82
CA ARG A 580 -18.38 -8.60 -2.75
C ARG A 580 -18.51 -9.79 -1.80
N LYS A 581 -19.70 -9.98 -1.25
CA LYS A 581 -19.99 -11.13 -0.40
C LYS A 581 -20.18 -12.38 -1.26
N VAL A 582 -19.59 -13.47 -0.84
CA VAL A 582 -19.63 -14.76 -1.52
C VAL A 582 -19.94 -15.89 -0.52
N GLN A 583 -20.32 -17.05 -1.04
CA GLN A 583 -20.54 -18.29 -0.28
C GLN A 583 -19.97 -19.50 -1.05
N ASN A 584 -20.00 -20.68 -0.43
CA ASN A 584 -19.59 -21.95 -1.04
C ASN A 584 -18.19 -21.92 -1.64
N ILE A 585 -17.24 -21.29 -0.92
CA ILE A 585 -15.87 -21.13 -1.39
C ILE A 585 -15.19 -22.49 -1.46
N ARG A 586 -14.49 -22.76 -2.58
CA ARG A 586 -13.65 -23.94 -2.78
C ARG A 586 -12.31 -23.51 -3.34
N VAL A 587 -11.25 -24.05 -2.76
CA VAL A 587 -9.88 -23.83 -3.25
C VAL A 587 -9.38 -25.12 -3.87
N SER A 588 -8.86 -25.04 -5.10
CA SER A 588 -8.38 -26.19 -5.89
C SER A 588 -7.10 -25.86 -6.63
N SER A 589 -6.46 -26.88 -7.24
CA SER A 589 -5.38 -26.73 -8.20
C SER A 589 -5.58 -27.73 -9.34
N GLU A 590 -5.19 -27.36 -10.55
CA GLU A 590 -5.23 -28.28 -11.69
C GLU A 590 -4.04 -29.27 -11.69
N ILE A 591 -2.98 -28.97 -10.96
CA ILE A 591 -1.80 -29.81 -10.88
C ILE A 591 -2.02 -30.85 -9.78
N ILE A 592 -2.08 -32.13 -10.18
CA ILE A 592 -2.24 -33.26 -9.25
C ILE A 592 -1.06 -33.29 -8.28
N GLY A 593 -1.35 -33.42 -6.98
CA GLY A 593 -0.32 -33.45 -5.94
C GLY A 593 0.11 -32.10 -5.40
N THR A 594 -0.42 -30.99 -5.95
CA THR A 594 -0.16 -29.65 -5.39
C THR A 594 -0.69 -29.56 -3.95
N LYS A 595 0.15 -29.14 -3.02
CA LYS A 595 -0.26 -28.84 -1.64
C LYS A 595 -1.19 -27.63 -1.65
N LEU A 596 -2.46 -27.83 -1.30
CA LEU A 596 -3.44 -26.75 -1.24
C LEU A 596 -3.18 -25.88 0.01
N PRO A 597 -3.42 -24.54 -0.09
CA PRO A 597 -3.36 -23.66 1.07
C PRO A 597 -4.56 -23.94 1.99
N THR A 598 -4.39 -23.68 3.27
CA THR A 598 -5.56 -23.51 4.14
C THR A 598 -6.18 -22.15 3.86
N TYR A 599 -7.51 -22.05 3.96
CA TYR A 599 -8.16 -20.76 3.75
C TYR A 599 -9.16 -20.41 4.83
N LYS A 600 -9.34 -19.11 5.02
CA LYS A 600 -10.36 -18.53 5.90
C LYS A 600 -11.03 -17.39 5.14
N TYR A 601 -12.35 -17.35 5.16
CA TYR A 601 -13.12 -16.23 4.61
C TYR A 601 -13.70 -15.37 5.72
N ASP A 602 -13.54 -14.06 5.61
CA ASP A 602 -14.20 -13.08 6.46
C ASP A 602 -15.32 -12.37 5.68
N PRO A 603 -16.60 -12.68 5.97
CA PRO A 603 -17.73 -12.08 5.28
C PRO A 603 -17.89 -10.56 5.54
N ALA A 604 -17.37 -10.05 6.67
CA ALA A 604 -17.48 -8.66 7.03
C ALA A 604 -16.56 -7.80 6.15
N SER A 605 -15.31 -8.20 6.03
CA SER A 605 -14.32 -7.54 5.17
C SER A 605 -14.36 -8.02 3.71
N LYS A 606 -15.05 -9.12 3.40
CA LYS A 606 -15.12 -9.77 2.08
C LYS A 606 -13.77 -10.32 1.60
N ILE A 607 -12.88 -10.64 2.52
CA ILE A 607 -11.52 -11.08 2.27
C ILE A 607 -11.38 -12.59 2.45
N ILE A 608 -10.73 -13.25 1.50
CA ILE A 608 -10.22 -14.60 1.64
C ILE A 608 -8.75 -14.52 2.02
N TYR A 609 -8.37 -15.22 3.09
CA TYR A 609 -6.98 -15.42 3.49
C TYR A 609 -6.56 -16.83 3.10
N LEU A 610 -5.52 -16.95 2.26
CA LEU A 610 -4.91 -18.20 1.84
C LEU A 610 -3.57 -18.35 2.54
N THR A 611 -3.43 -19.33 3.46
CA THR A 611 -2.15 -19.59 4.13
C THR A 611 -1.44 -20.76 3.44
N VAL A 612 -0.29 -20.45 2.83
CA VAL A 612 0.58 -21.40 2.16
C VAL A 612 1.67 -21.83 3.14
N LYS A 613 1.74 -23.13 3.41
CA LYS A 613 2.67 -23.69 4.40
C LYS A 613 4.12 -23.69 3.94
N ASP A 614 4.34 -23.96 2.67
CA ASP A 614 5.65 -24.00 2.06
C ASP A 614 5.56 -23.67 0.57
N LEU A 615 6.60 -23.07 0.04
CA LEU A 615 6.84 -22.88 -1.39
C LEU A 615 8.33 -23.08 -1.65
N GLU A 616 8.66 -24.12 -2.40
CA GLU A 616 10.05 -24.52 -2.65
C GLU A 616 10.81 -23.49 -3.52
N PRO A 617 12.15 -23.52 -3.55
CA PRO A 617 12.94 -22.70 -4.45
C PRO A 617 12.52 -22.89 -5.91
N LYS A 618 12.41 -21.80 -6.67
CA LYS A 618 12.01 -21.81 -8.09
C LYS A 618 10.64 -22.40 -8.37
N GLU A 619 9.83 -22.67 -7.34
CA GLU A 619 8.50 -23.22 -7.50
C GLU A 619 7.47 -22.13 -7.83
N SER A 620 6.51 -22.50 -8.68
CA SER A 620 5.31 -21.71 -8.95
C SER A 620 4.07 -22.59 -8.77
N ARG A 621 3.07 -22.10 -8.06
CA ARG A 621 1.78 -22.77 -7.86
C ARG A 621 0.63 -21.90 -8.32
N ILE A 622 -0.40 -22.56 -8.87
CA ILE A 622 -1.66 -21.92 -9.27
C ILE A 622 -2.78 -22.52 -8.44
N TYR A 623 -3.49 -21.66 -7.73
CA TYR A 623 -4.68 -21.99 -6.99
C TYR A 623 -5.89 -21.37 -7.67
N TYR A 624 -6.98 -22.13 -7.74
CA TYR A 624 -8.27 -21.62 -8.18
C TYR A 624 -9.17 -21.46 -6.97
N ILE A 625 -9.86 -20.32 -6.92
CA ILE A 625 -10.87 -20.01 -5.91
C ILE A 625 -12.21 -19.93 -6.63
N ASP A 626 -13.05 -20.95 -6.42
CA ASP A 626 -14.42 -20.98 -6.88
C ASP A 626 -15.35 -20.51 -5.76
N TYR A 627 -16.38 -19.75 -6.09
CA TYR A 627 -17.36 -19.24 -5.14
C TYR A 627 -18.69 -18.92 -5.80
N ASP A 628 -19.77 -18.91 -5.00
CA ASP A 628 -21.08 -18.44 -5.44
C ASP A 628 -21.27 -16.98 -5.00
N LEU A 629 -21.79 -16.16 -5.92
CA LEU A 629 -22.15 -14.78 -5.63
C LEU A 629 -23.43 -14.74 -4.80
N LEU A 630 -23.44 -13.98 -3.72
CA LEU A 630 -24.68 -13.65 -3.02
C LEU A 630 -25.41 -12.53 -3.77
N PRO A 631 -26.75 -12.59 -3.87
CA PRO A 631 -27.54 -11.49 -4.39
C PRO A 631 -27.19 -10.18 -3.65
N ILE A 632 -27.12 -9.08 -4.39
CA ILE A 632 -26.86 -7.74 -3.87
C ILE A 632 -28.09 -7.24 -3.11
#